data_1e452d79cf4b1965b01e23771c456a21
#
_entry.id   1e452d79cf4b1965b01e23771c456a21
#
_cell.length_a   1.000
_cell.length_b   1.000
_cell.length_c   1.000
_cell.angle_alpha   90.00
_cell.angle_beta   90.00
_cell.angle_gamma   90.00
#
_symmetry.space_group_name_H-M   'P 1'
#
loop_
_entity.id
_entity.type
_entity.pdbx_description
1 polymer ?
#
loop_
_entity_poly.entity_id
_entity_poly.type
_entity_poly.pdbx_seq_one_letter_code
_entity_poly.pdbx_strand_id
1 'polypeptide(L)'
;MKTGFGVASAVLGAVVFCHAASAESFRLAEIQPKDRHTTKYTCATGRVLQVTYWNTANGQSFALVPVKGQQLLFVNTLSASGVKYQAGSYTWWTKGPRADLYDAMNGEDAPPVLSDCVTIIR
;
A
#
# COMPACT_ATOMS: atom_id res chain seq x y z
N MET A 1 -67.57 -4.74 -39.94
CA MET A 1 -67.00 -5.39 -38.76
C MET A 1 -65.55 -5.06 -38.65
N LYS A 2 -65.17 -4.33 -37.68
CA LYS A 2 -63.80 -3.98 -37.43
C LYS A 2 -63.35 -4.63 -36.17
N THR A 3 -62.41 -5.56 -36.29
CA THR A 3 -61.72 -6.11 -35.17
C THR A 3 -60.51 -5.22 -34.88
N GLY A 4 -60.56 -4.52 -33.78
CA GLY A 4 -59.40 -3.75 -33.32
C GLY A 4 -58.35 -4.68 -32.72
N PHE A 5 -57.22 -4.76 -33.35
CA PHE A 5 -56.08 -5.41 -32.76
C PHE A 5 -55.36 -4.40 -31.90
N GLY A 6 -55.47 -4.52 -30.59
CA GLY A 6 -54.64 -3.79 -29.70
C GLY A 6 -53.24 -4.46 -29.71
N VAL A 7 -52.29 -3.82 -30.31
CA VAL A 7 -50.92 -4.22 -30.20
C VAL A 7 -50.44 -3.80 -28.82
N ALA A 8 -50.39 -4.72 -27.91
CA ALA A 8 -49.71 -4.50 -26.63
C ALA A 8 -48.22 -4.52 -26.90
N SER A 9 -47.62 -3.36 -27.06
CA SER A 9 -46.16 -3.23 -27.06
C SER A 9 -45.71 -3.52 -25.64
N ALA A 10 -45.24 -4.74 -25.42
CA ALA A 10 -44.49 -5.01 -24.24
C ALA A 10 -43.13 -4.36 -24.39
N VAL A 11 -42.95 -3.20 -23.79
CA VAL A 11 -41.64 -2.59 -23.65
C VAL A 11 -40.90 -3.43 -22.60
N LEU A 12 -40.09 -4.37 -23.06
CA LEU A 12 -39.12 -5.00 -22.19
C LEU A 12 -38.08 -3.94 -21.89
N GLY A 13 -38.24 -3.26 -20.76
CA GLY A 13 -37.20 -2.43 -20.21
C GLY A 13 -36.05 -3.32 -19.81
N ALA A 14 -34.97 -3.28 -20.57
CA ALA A 14 -33.73 -3.90 -20.12
C ALA A 14 -33.23 -3.13 -18.89
N VAL A 15 -33.47 -3.67 -17.72
CA VAL A 15 -32.88 -3.14 -16.49
C VAL A 15 -31.41 -3.51 -16.50
N VAL A 16 -30.56 -2.58 -16.94
CA VAL A 16 -29.12 -2.74 -16.82
C VAL A 16 -28.77 -2.53 -15.35
N PHE A 17 -28.57 -3.62 -14.65
CA PHE A 17 -27.97 -3.54 -13.32
C PHE A 17 -26.49 -3.20 -13.50
N CYS A 18 -26.15 -1.93 -13.40
CA CYS A 18 -24.80 -1.55 -13.14
C CYS A 18 -24.44 -2.05 -11.74
N HIS A 19 -23.87 -3.23 -11.67
CA HIS A 19 -23.14 -3.59 -10.48
C HIS A 19 -21.92 -2.71 -10.44
N ALA A 20 -22.01 -1.59 -9.72
CA ALA A 20 -20.81 -0.94 -9.27
C ALA A 20 -20.06 -2.01 -8.45
N ALA A 21 -18.96 -2.52 -9.00
CA ALA A 21 -18.06 -3.34 -8.23
C ALA A 21 -17.60 -2.48 -7.06
N SER A 22 -18.27 -2.61 -5.91
CA SER A 22 -17.76 -2.05 -4.67
C SER A 22 -16.48 -2.80 -4.39
N ALA A 23 -15.34 -2.13 -4.61
CA ALA A 23 -14.08 -2.63 -4.12
C ALA A 23 -14.24 -2.79 -2.60
N GLU A 24 -14.41 -4.02 -2.14
CA GLU A 24 -14.40 -4.30 -0.73
C GLU A 24 -13.02 -3.90 -0.20
N SER A 25 -12.98 -2.90 0.67
CA SER A 25 -11.75 -2.54 1.35
C SER A 25 -11.38 -3.69 2.28
N PHE A 26 -10.13 -4.14 2.15
CA PHE A 26 -9.58 -5.18 3.02
C PHE A 26 -9.56 -4.64 4.46
N ARG A 27 -10.27 -5.33 5.35
CA ARG A 27 -10.33 -4.99 6.78
C ARG A 27 -10.08 -6.21 7.63
N LEU A 28 -9.12 -6.09 8.54
CA LEU A 28 -8.87 -7.07 9.59
C LEU A 28 -9.27 -6.44 10.92
N ALA A 29 -10.29 -6.99 11.56
CA ALA A 29 -10.79 -6.47 12.85
C ALA A 29 -9.72 -6.53 13.95
N GLU A 30 -8.79 -7.46 13.85
CA GLU A 30 -7.67 -7.64 14.78
C GLU A 30 -6.60 -6.57 14.63
N ILE A 31 -6.55 -5.89 13.49
CA ILE A 31 -5.58 -4.84 13.22
C ILE A 31 -6.25 -3.48 13.39
N GLN A 32 -6.06 -2.89 14.57
CA GLN A 32 -6.62 -1.58 14.88
C GLN A 32 -5.50 -0.55 14.93
N PRO A 33 -5.47 0.41 13.97
CA PRO A 33 -4.48 1.47 13.98
C PRO A 33 -4.58 2.31 15.25
N LYS A 34 -3.47 2.49 15.95
CA LYS A 34 -3.33 3.37 17.09
C LYS A 34 -2.71 4.70 16.68
N ASP A 35 -1.61 4.62 15.91
CA ASP A 35 -0.89 5.76 15.40
C ASP A 35 -0.68 5.61 13.89
N ARG A 36 -0.74 6.73 13.20
CA ARG A 36 -0.41 6.82 11.78
C ARG A 36 0.36 8.10 11.53
N HIS A 37 1.51 8.00 10.85
CA HIS A 37 2.24 9.18 10.42
C HIS A 37 2.91 8.93 9.07
N THR A 38 3.07 10.00 8.29
CA THR A 38 3.75 9.95 7.00
C THR A 38 5.06 10.70 7.10
N THR A 39 6.13 10.05 6.65
CA THR A 39 7.48 10.63 6.63
C THR A 39 7.93 10.78 5.19
N LYS A 40 8.49 11.92 4.86
CA LYS A 40 9.06 12.21 3.56
C LYS A 40 10.56 12.01 3.59
N TYR A 41 11.08 11.25 2.63
CA TYR A 41 12.50 10.96 2.50
C TYR A 41 13.05 11.47 1.18
N THR A 42 14.30 11.93 1.20
CA THR A 42 15.11 12.17 0.00
C THR A 42 16.26 11.17 -0.02
N CYS A 43 16.33 10.34 -1.04
CA CYS A 43 17.38 9.34 -1.20
C CYS A 43 18.60 9.89 -1.96
N ALA A 44 19.73 9.15 -1.94
CA ALA A 44 20.99 9.57 -2.55
C ALA A 44 20.85 9.89 -4.05
N THR A 45 19.94 9.22 -4.76
CA THR A 45 19.67 9.49 -6.18
C THR A 45 18.88 10.77 -6.44
N GLY A 46 18.47 11.47 -5.39
CA GLY A 46 17.55 12.59 -5.48
C GLY A 46 16.08 12.21 -5.50
N ARG A 47 15.77 10.91 -5.48
CA ARG A 47 14.39 10.43 -5.45
C ARG A 47 13.75 10.79 -4.11
N VAL A 48 12.56 11.36 -4.19
CA VAL A 48 11.74 11.67 -3.02
C VAL A 48 10.63 10.65 -2.91
N LEU A 49 10.42 10.12 -1.71
CA LEU A 49 9.31 9.21 -1.44
C LEU A 49 8.65 9.50 -0.10
N GLN A 50 7.38 9.15 -0.01
CA GLN A 50 6.62 9.24 1.22
C GLN A 50 6.32 7.85 1.73
N VAL A 51 6.62 7.60 2.98
CA VAL A 51 6.36 6.35 3.67
C VAL A 51 5.36 6.60 4.79
N THR A 52 4.28 5.85 4.79
CA THR A 52 3.29 5.95 5.86
C THR A 52 3.48 4.78 6.81
N TYR A 53 3.58 5.10 8.09
CA TYR A 53 3.77 4.14 9.16
C TYR A 53 2.50 4.00 9.99
N TRP A 54 2.17 2.78 10.35
CA TRP A 54 1.10 2.48 11.31
C TRP A 54 1.65 1.67 12.46
N ASN A 55 1.28 2.08 13.66
CA ASN A 55 1.43 1.27 14.86
C ASN A 55 0.04 0.85 15.30
N THR A 56 -0.12 -0.41 15.62
CA THR A 56 -1.41 -0.96 15.99
C THR A 56 -1.50 -1.21 17.50
N ALA A 57 -2.73 -1.35 18.00
CA ALA A 57 -2.99 -1.58 19.42
C ALA A 57 -2.42 -2.91 19.91
N ASN A 58 -2.24 -3.90 19.05
CA ASN A 58 -1.68 -5.21 19.38
C ASN A 58 -0.15 -5.26 19.31
N GLY A 59 0.53 -4.13 19.12
CA GLY A 59 1.99 -4.04 19.07
C GLY A 59 2.62 -4.33 17.72
N GLN A 60 1.83 -4.52 16.66
CA GLN A 60 2.34 -4.66 15.32
C GLN A 60 2.60 -3.29 14.67
N SER A 61 3.57 -3.25 13.76
CA SER A 61 3.91 -2.05 13.01
C SER A 61 4.00 -2.37 11.52
N PHE A 62 3.57 -1.42 10.71
CA PHE A 62 3.53 -1.54 9.26
C PHE A 62 4.09 -0.28 8.62
N ALA A 63 4.65 -0.45 7.42
CA ALA A 63 5.09 0.67 6.60
C ALA A 63 4.53 0.50 5.17
N LEU A 64 3.92 1.54 4.65
CA LEU A 64 3.51 1.59 3.25
C LEU A 64 4.60 2.32 2.48
N VAL A 65 5.33 1.58 1.64
CA VAL A 65 6.51 2.09 0.93
C VAL A 65 6.27 2.00 -0.57
N PRO A 66 6.50 3.08 -1.33
CA PRO A 66 6.42 3.01 -2.77
C PRO A 66 7.63 2.27 -3.34
N VAL A 67 7.39 1.21 -4.08
CA VAL A 67 8.42 0.40 -4.75
C VAL A 67 8.03 0.22 -6.20
N LYS A 68 8.86 0.70 -7.13
CA LYS A 68 8.63 0.58 -8.59
C LYS A 68 7.22 1.02 -9.01
N GLY A 69 6.77 2.15 -8.51
CA GLY A 69 5.46 2.71 -8.83
C GLY A 69 4.27 2.05 -8.16
N GLN A 70 4.51 1.12 -7.24
CA GLN A 70 3.45 0.45 -6.47
C GLN A 70 3.61 0.74 -4.98
N GLN A 71 2.49 0.90 -4.30
CA GLN A 71 2.47 1.02 -2.84
C GLN A 71 2.43 -0.38 -2.25
N LEU A 72 3.50 -0.79 -1.58
CA LEU A 72 3.59 -2.09 -0.93
C LEU A 72 3.48 -1.95 0.60
N LEU A 73 2.71 -2.83 1.21
CA LEU A 73 2.61 -2.89 2.66
C LEU A 73 3.70 -3.79 3.22
N PHE A 74 4.58 -3.20 4.00
CA PHE A 74 5.68 -3.87 4.68
C PHE A 74 5.29 -4.16 6.13
N VAL A 75 5.69 -5.31 6.62
CA VAL A 75 5.45 -5.74 8.00
C VAL A 75 6.75 -5.63 8.78
N ASN A 76 6.68 -5.12 10.00
CA ASN A 76 7.82 -5.05 10.90
C ASN A 76 8.39 -6.45 11.20
N THR A 77 9.70 -6.58 11.11
CA THR A 77 10.43 -7.82 11.40
C THR A 77 11.49 -7.58 12.45
N LEU A 78 12.01 -8.66 13.01
CA LEU A 78 13.05 -8.60 14.01
C LEU A 78 14.34 -7.99 13.44
N SER A 79 14.93 -7.07 14.21
CA SER A 79 16.20 -6.43 13.87
C SER A 79 17.04 -6.20 15.12
N ALA A 80 18.34 -6.45 15.03
CA ALA A 80 19.27 -6.16 16.12
C ALA A 80 19.51 -4.65 16.29
N SER A 81 19.36 -3.88 15.22
CA SER A 81 19.52 -2.42 15.23
C SER A 81 18.54 -1.79 14.27
N GLY A 82 18.05 -0.61 14.60
CA GLY A 82 17.04 0.07 13.80
C GLY A 82 15.73 -0.71 13.73
N VAL A 83 14.91 -0.39 12.76
CA VAL A 83 13.60 -1.03 12.55
C VAL A 83 13.55 -1.54 11.11
N LYS A 84 13.30 -2.83 10.95
CA LYS A 84 13.14 -3.47 9.64
C LYS A 84 11.67 -3.73 9.35
N TYR A 85 11.30 -3.47 8.11
CA TYR A 85 9.99 -3.81 7.55
C TYR A 85 10.20 -4.62 6.27
N GLN A 86 9.40 -5.64 6.06
CA GLN A 86 9.59 -6.56 4.95
C GLN A 86 8.32 -6.78 4.16
N ALA A 87 8.44 -6.78 2.83
CA ALA A 87 7.38 -7.11 1.89
C ALA A 87 7.98 -7.90 0.73
N GLY A 88 7.61 -9.19 0.61
CA GLY A 88 8.21 -10.07 -0.40
C GLY A 88 9.73 -10.13 -0.25
N SER A 89 10.45 -9.83 -1.33
CA SER A 89 11.92 -9.78 -1.32
C SER A 89 12.50 -8.47 -0.81
N TYR A 90 11.66 -7.45 -0.57
CA TYR A 90 12.13 -6.13 -0.17
C TYR A 90 12.22 -5.98 1.34
N THR A 91 13.25 -5.26 1.78
CA THR A 91 13.43 -4.85 3.17
C THR A 91 13.62 -3.34 3.23
N TRP A 92 12.76 -2.66 3.97
CA TRP A 92 12.89 -1.25 4.32
C TRP A 92 13.48 -1.16 5.72
N TRP A 93 14.71 -0.69 5.83
CA TRP A 93 15.45 -0.66 7.09
C TRP A 93 15.67 0.78 7.51
N THR A 94 15.05 1.17 8.61
CA THR A 94 15.19 2.51 9.17
C THR A 94 16.17 2.52 10.34
N LYS A 95 17.04 3.52 10.36
CA LYS A 95 17.97 3.80 11.45
C LYS A 95 17.93 5.28 11.76
N GLY A 96 17.16 5.66 12.79
CA GLY A 96 16.92 7.07 13.08
C GLY A 96 16.29 7.79 11.88
N PRO A 97 16.84 8.93 11.44
CA PRO A 97 16.30 9.70 10.32
C PRO A 97 16.62 9.12 8.94
N ARG A 98 17.37 8.01 8.90
CA ARG A 98 17.85 7.41 7.66
C ARG A 98 17.18 6.07 7.41
N ALA A 99 16.97 5.75 6.14
CA ALA A 99 16.46 4.46 5.71
C ALA A 99 17.10 4.02 4.40
N ASP A 100 17.16 2.71 4.21
CA ASP A 100 17.62 2.07 2.97
C ASP A 100 16.62 1.00 2.56
N LEU A 101 16.46 0.83 1.24
CA LEU A 101 15.62 -0.23 0.67
C LEU A 101 16.51 -1.28 0.02
N TYR A 102 16.35 -2.53 0.43
CA TYR A 102 17.07 -3.68 -0.11
C TYR A 102 16.13 -4.59 -0.87
N ASP A 103 16.67 -5.28 -1.87
CA ASP A 103 15.98 -6.35 -2.58
C ASP A 103 16.82 -7.62 -2.50
N ALA A 104 16.36 -8.64 -1.78
CA ALA A 104 17.06 -9.90 -1.61
C ALA A 104 17.27 -10.65 -2.93
N MET A 105 16.47 -10.38 -3.95
CA MET A 105 16.66 -10.97 -5.28
C MET A 105 17.96 -10.55 -5.95
N ASN A 106 18.55 -9.44 -5.51
CA ASN A 106 19.84 -8.96 -6.00
C ASN A 106 21.05 -9.62 -5.32
N GLY A 107 20.82 -10.48 -4.32
CA GLY A 107 21.85 -11.17 -3.52
C GLY A 107 21.97 -10.60 -2.12
N GLU A 108 22.50 -11.41 -1.19
CA GLU A 108 22.62 -11.03 0.22
C GLU A 108 23.51 -9.81 0.45
N ASP A 109 24.60 -9.71 -0.32
CA ASP A 109 25.58 -8.63 -0.18
C ASP A 109 25.37 -7.50 -1.20
N ALA A 110 24.26 -7.51 -1.91
CA ALA A 110 23.98 -6.46 -2.89
C ALA A 110 23.73 -5.12 -2.18
N PRO A 111 24.19 -4.01 -2.79
CA PRO A 111 23.88 -2.69 -2.26
C PRO A 111 22.38 -2.43 -2.28
N PRO A 112 21.89 -1.52 -1.43
CA PRO A 112 20.47 -1.18 -1.42
C PRO A 112 20.01 -0.61 -2.77
N VAL A 113 18.77 -0.91 -3.15
CA VAL A 113 18.15 -0.36 -4.38
C VAL A 113 17.81 1.11 -4.22
N LEU A 114 17.55 1.56 -2.99
CA LEU A 114 17.48 2.96 -2.59
C LEU A 114 18.34 3.13 -1.34
N SER A 115 19.28 4.06 -1.39
CA SER A 115 20.23 4.27 -0.30
C SER A 115 20.16 5.69 0.24
N ASP A 116 20.56 5.83 1.50
CA ASP A 116 20.68 7.12 2.16
C ASP A 116 19.41 7.97 2.03
N CYS A 117 18.28 7.33 2.22
CA CYS A 117 17.00 8.02 2.27
C CYS A 117 16.89 8.72 3.62
N VAL A 118 16.95 10.04 3.60
CA VAL A 118 16.99 10.88 4.81
C VAL A 118 15.68 11.65 4.94
N THR A 119 15.16 11.72 6.16
CA THR A 119 13.95 12.48 6.44
C THR A 119 14.18 13.96 6.20
N ILE A 120 13.20 14.58 5.54
CA ILE A 120 13.19 16.03 5.37
C ILE A 120 12.58 16.62 6.64
N ILE A 121 13.44 17.15 7.49
CA ILE A 121 13.03 17.89 8.68
C ILE A 121 12.91 19.36 8.27
N ARG A 122 11.73 19.89 8.41
CA ARG A 122 11.50 21.33 8.28
C ARG A 122 11.33 21.95 9.66
#